data_abaaf967107a698f6d6c43f68dee4251
#
_entry.id   abaaf967107a698f6d6c43f68dee4251
#
_cell.length_a   1.000
_cell.length_b   1.000
_cell.length_c   1.000
_cell.angle_alpha   90.00
_cell.angle_beta   90.00
_cell.angle_gamma   90.00
#
_symmetry.space_group_name_H-M   'P 1'
#
loop_
_entity.id
_entity.type
_entity.pdbx_description
1 polymer ?
#
loop_
_entity_poly.entity_id
_entity_poly.type
_entity_poly.pdbx_seq_one_letter_code
_entity_poly.pdbx_strand_id
1 'polypeptide(L)'
;MRATVFVLCLALVAAGCGSDDVEETTTTTLGTTTTTRVATTTTTTRPTTTTTVDPGPLSPLTGLPVEHPDLLDRRALVVKIDNHPNARPQSGLPHADMMIELPVEGITRFVAVMHSTDVAELGPIRSMRPTDWQVAALFGGPLVMSGGQDWVLSRNRANGADLIGDVGRPVTFRVGFRSAPHNLYGSTEAIRELADDRGYDDDPPEAIWEFGDMPRTADRAADVRLVFSNSLVADWTWTGSQYERTTNGVEHQWVDREGETEIINSDVLVVLQMRTYLADPPPGGGVARAVESIGEGAAWIFADGRVSEGTWSRPDADSGFELSDADGDTMHVPAGRVWVSFFPTGGTPEWTP
;
A
#
# COMPACT_ATOMS: atom_id res chain seq x y z
N MET A 1 17.17 -41.80 34.92
CA MET A 1 16.34 -42.79 35.67
C MET A 1 14.90 -42.27 35.71
N ARG A 2 13.96 -43.10 35.22
CA ARG A 2 12.49 -43.06 35.41
C ARG A 2 11.76 -41.90 34.75
N ALA A 3 10.62 -42.10 34.07
CA ALA A 3 9.95 -43.29 33.49
C ALA A 3 8.78 -42.72 32.60
N THR A 4 8.58 -43.38 31.54
CA THR A 4 7.51 -43.24 30.56
C THR A 4 6.14 -43.57 31.14
N VAL A 5 5.08 -42.84 30.74
CA VAL A 5 3.72 -43.39 30.80
C VAL A 5 3.01 -43.10 29.49
N PHE A 6 2.73 -44.14 28.76
CA PHE A 6 1.77 -44.24 27.65
C PHE A 6 0.39 -44.44 28.24
N VAL A 7 -0.62 -43.76 27.71
CA VAL A 7 -2.02 -44.18 27.80
C VAL A 7 -2.64 -44.23 26.41
N LEU A 8 -2.92 -45.47 26.02
CA LEU A 8 -3.66 -45.87 24.84
C LEU A 8 -5.13 -46.03 25.26
N CYS A 9 -6.07 -45.41 24.56
CA CYS A 9 -7.48 -45.80 24.64
C CYS A 9 -8.07 -46.08 23.25
N LEU A 10 -8.70 -47.22 23.21
CA LEU A 10 -9.15 -48.06 22.13
C LEU A 10 -10.54 -47.63 21.64
N ALA A 11 -10.81 -47.89 20.37
CA ALA A 11 -12.03 -47.69 19.61
C ALA A 11 -13.21 -48.54 20.11
N LEU A 12 -14.44 -48.10 19.81
CA LEU A 12 -15.59 -49.00 19.64
C LEU A 12 -16.44 -48.55 18.45
N VAL A 13 -16.60 -49.51 17.53
CA VAL A 13 -17.49 -49.49 16.37
C VAL A 13 -18.85 -50.01 16.82
N ALA A 14 -19.94 -49.43 16.36
CA ALA A 14 -21.26 -50.04 16.36
C ALA A 14 -21.93 -49.83 15.01
N ALA A 15 -22.12 -50.92 14.31
CA ALA A 15 -22.93 -51.06 13.10
C ALA A 15 -24.41 -51.33 13.50
N GLY A 16 -25.32 -50.78 12.75
CA GLY A 16 -26.76 -51.06 12.85
C GLY A 16 -27.37 -51.12 11.45
N CYS A 17 -27.66 -52.31 10.98
CA CYS A 17 -28.50 -52.61 9.81
C CYS A 17 -29.99 -52.53 10.19
N GLY A 18 -30.82 -52.07 9.26
CA GLY A 18 -32.28 -52.23 9.31
C GLY A 18 -32.85 -52.12 7.90
N SER A 19 -33.45 -53.22 7.48
CA SER A 19 -33.96 -53.55 6.17
C SER A 19 -35.40 -53.13 5.92
N ASP A 20 -35.73 -52.98 4.62
CA ASP A 20 -36.92 -53.31 3.85
C ASP A 20 -38.29 -52.71 4.24
N ASP A 21 -38.93 -52.06 3.25
CA ASP A 21 -40.18 -52.64 2.69
C ASP A 21 -40.55 -51.95 1.35
N VAL A 22 -40.87 -52.78 0.36
CA VAL A 22 -41.35 -52.44 -0.99
C VAL A 22 -42.84 -52.55 -0.98
N GLU A 23 -43.59 -51.49 -1.27
CA GLU A 23 -45.00 -51.59 -1.67
C GLU A 23 -45.18 -51.19 -3.13
N GLU A 24 -45.60 -52.15 -3.91
CA GLU A 24 -45.97 -52.09 -5.33
C GLU A 24 -47.45 -51.64 -5.40
N THR A 25 -47.73 -50.48 -5.98
CA THR A 25 -49.11 -50.06 -6.26
C THR A 25 -49.29 -49.87 -7.76
N THR A 26 -50.06 -50.81 -8.33
CA THR A 26 -50.52 -50.80 -9.73
C THR A 26 -51.56 -49.70 -9.92
N THR A 27 -51.35 -48.77 -10.87
CA THR A 27 -52.39 -47.79 -11.25
C THR A 27 -52.67 -47.79 -12.74
N THR A 28 -53.89 -48.02 -13.07
CA THR A 28 -54.54 -48.12 -14.38
C THR A 28 -54.45 -46.82 -15.18
N THR A 29 -54.08 -46.93 -16.44
CA THR A 29 -54.00 -45.83 -17.39
C THR A 29 -55.38 -45.45 -17.93
N LEU A 30 -55.85 -44.23 -17.69
CA LEU A 30 -56.91 -43.60 -18.46
C LEU A 30 -56.31 -42.52 -19.36
N GLY A 31 -56.46 -42.70 -20.67
CA GLY A 31 -56.00 -41.75 -21.67
C GLY A 31 -56.85 -40.45 -21.65
N THR A 32 -56.19 -39.33 -21.48
CA THR A 32 -56.82 -38.00 -21.67
C THR A 32 -56.07 -37.27 -22.79
N THR A 33 -56.82 -36.95 -23.86
CA THR A 33 -56.33 -36.18 -24.97
C THR A 33 -56.20 -34.71 -24.54
N THR A 34 -55.01 -34.21 -24.41
CA THR A 34 -54.78 -32.80 -24.06
C THR A 34 -54.47 -31.98 -25.31
N THR A 35 -55.37 -31.06 -25.65
CA THR A 35 -55.15 -30.08 -26.70
C THR A 35 -54.11 -29.03 -26.21
N THR A 36 -52.95 -29.02 -26.83
CA THR A 36 -51.89 -28.04 -26.50
C THR A 36 -52.24 -26.68 -27.09
N ARG A 37 -52.57 -25.77 -26.18
CA ARG A 37 -52.72 -24.34 -26.51
C ARG A 37 -51.31 -23.72 -26.33
N VAL A 38 -50.69 -23.28 -27.43
CA VAL A 38 -49.46 -22.51 -27.38
C VAL A 38 -49.73 -21.15 -26.77
N ALA A 39 -49.29 -20.94 -25.56
CA ALA A 39 -49.27 -19.62 -24.92
C ALA A 39 -47.99 -18.89 -25.38
N THR A 40 -48.15 -17.86 -26.17
CA THR A 40 -47.06 -16.94 -26.47
C THR A 40 -46.80 -16.07 -25.25
N THR A 41 -45.76 -16.38 -24.48
CA THR A 41 -45.33 -15.56 -23.35
C THR A 41 -44.50 -14.40 -23.92
N THR A 42 -45.09 -13.22 -23.98
CA THR A 42 -44.36 -11.97 -24.26
C THR A 42 -43.61 -11.59 -23.02
N THR A 43 -42.30 -11.88 -22.96
CA THR A 43 -41.43 -11.41 -21.88
C THR A 43 -41.20 -9.92 -22.06
N THR A 44 -41.92 -9.09 -21.34
CA THR A 44 -41.65 -7.66 -21.22
C THR A 44 -40.42 -7.50 -20.34
N THR A 45 -39.26 -7.32 -20.94
CA THR A 45 -38.04 -6.89 -20.23
C THR A 45 -38.26 -5.45 -19.77
N ARG A 46 -38.53 -5.28 -18.49
CA ARG A 46 -38.50 -3.98 -17.81
C ARG A 46 -37.04 -3.48 -17.88
N PRO A 47 -36.74 -2.30 -18.41
CA PRO A 47 -35.41 -1.76 -18.34
C PRO A 47 -35.06 -1.58 -16.86
N THR A 48 -34.04 -2.29 -16.41
CA THR A 48 -33.43 -2.04 -15.09
C THR A 48 -32.62 -0.76 -15.24
N THR A 49 -33.16 0.35 -14.82
CA THR A 49 -32.41 1.60 -14.69
C THR A 49 -31.42 1.38 -13.55
N THR A 50 -30.20 1.06 -13.87
CA THR A 50 -29.10 1.12 -12.91
C THR A 50 -28.88 2.60 -12.63
N THR A 51 -29.37 3.11 -11.54
CA THR A 51 -29.05 4.45 -11.06
C THR A 51 -27.58 4.35 -10.64
N THR A 52 -26.68 4.84 -11.47
CA THR A 52 -25.28 5.07 -11.05
C THR A 52 -25.35 6.17 -10.01
N VAL A 53 -25.19 5.81 -8.76
CA VAL A 53 -25.02 6.78 -7.67
C VAL A 53 -23.67 7.45 -7.96
N ASP A 54 -23.65 8.77 -8.05
CA ASP A 54 -22.40 9.54 -8.11
C ASP A 54 -21.59 9.18 -6.85
N PRO A 55 -20.39 8.63 -6.99
CA PRO A 55 -19.59 8.23 -5.82
C PRO A 55 -19.10 9.43 -5.00
N GLY A 56 -19.34 10.66 -5.46
CA GLY A 56 -18.78 11.88 -4.84
C GLY A 56 -17.32 12.12 -5.25
N PRO A 57 -16.66 13.12 -4.64
CA PRO A 57 -15.26 13.42 -4.92
C PRO A 57 -14.35 12.25 -4.56
N LEU A 58 -13.41 11.94 -5.46
CA LEU A 58 -12.42 10.89 -5.27
C LEU A 58 -11.10 11.47 -4.76
N SER A 59 -10.43 10.75 -3.88
CA SER A 59 -9.06 11.08 -3.46
C SER A 59 -8.11 10.99 -4.65
N PRO A 60 -7.29 12.01 -4.92
CA PRO A 60 -6.28 11.96 -5.99
C PRO A 60 -5.17 10.94 -5.72
N LEU A 61 -5.03 10.47 -4.49
CA LEU A 61 -3.97 9.54 -4.08
C LEU A 61 -4.45 8.08 -4.01
N THR A 62 -5.75 7.84 -3.86
CA THR A 62 -6.30 6.48 -3.74
C THR A 62 -7.32 6.13 -4.81
N GLY A 63 -7.87 7.10 -5.53
CA GLY A 63 -9.00 6.89 -6.45
C GLY A 63 -10.31 6.51 -5.76
N LEU A 64 -10.33 6.47 -4.42
CA LEU A 64 -11.50 6.11 -3.62
C LEU A 64 -12.34 7.33 -3.28
N PRO A 65 -13.69 7.17 -3.13
CA PRO A 65 -14.54 8.20 -2.52
C PRO A 65 -14.07 8.56 -1.12
N VAL A 66 -14.12 9.84 -0.76
CA VAL A 66 -13.74 10.32 0.57
C VAL A 66 -14.96 10.63 1.41
N GLU A 67 -14.88 10.31 2.69
CA GLU A 67 -15.94 10.60 3.66
C GLU A 67 -16.06 12.11 3.94
N HIS A 68 -14.92 12.81 3.92
CA HIS A 68 -14.80 14.25 4.19
C HIS A 68 -14.18 14.98 3.01
N PRO A 69 -14.97 15.39 2.00
CA PRO A 69 -14.46 16.05 0.78
C PRO A 69 -13.70 17.35 1.02
N ASP A 70 -14.04 18.08 2.09
CA ASP A 70 -13.37 19.30 2.52
C ASP A 70 -11.88 19.07 2.86
N LEU A 71 -11.50 17.84 3.21
CA LEU A 71 -10.10 17.48 3.46
C LEU A 71 -9.28 17.30 2.18
N LEU A 72 -9.92 17.27 1.01
CA LEU A 72 -9.21 17.17 -0.26
C LEU A 72 -8.61 18.51 -0.71
N ASP A 73 -9.12 19.65 -0.19
CA ASP A 73 -8.69 20.99 -0.57
C ASP A 73 -7.49 21.48 0.24
N ARG A 74 -6.64 20.56 0.71
CA ARG A 74 -5.45 20.88 1.52
C ARG A 74 -4.21 20.17 1.01
N ARG A 75 -3.03 20.64 1.40
CA ARG A 75 -1.75 19.98 1.08
C ARG A 75 -1.67 18.56 1.61
N ALA A 76 -0.93 17.69 0.93
CA ALA A 76 -0.46 16.43 1.51
C ALA A 76 0.74 16.69 2.45
N LEU A 77 0.98 15.78 3.41
CA LEU A 77 2.22 15.73 4.18
C LEU A 77 3.04 14.52 3.72
N VAL A 78 4.33 14.74 3.46
CA VAL A 78 5.26 13.70 3.00
C VAL A 78 6.17 13.33 4.16
N VAL A 79 5.85 12.27 4.90
CA VAL A 79 6.49 11.96 6.19
C VAL A 79 7.45 10.81 6.07
N LYS A 80 8.72 11.06 6.36
CA LYS A 80 9.78 10.04 6.31
C LYS A 80 9.72 9.13 7.52
N ILE A 81 9.43 7.84 7.31
CA ILE A 81 9.24 6.82 8.35
C ILE A 81 10.41 5.84 8.41
N ASP A 82 10.82 5.51 9.60
CA ASP A 82 11.87 4.54 9.88
C ASP A 82 11.38 3.09 9.67
N ASN A 83 12.18 2.29 8.97
CA ASN A 83 11.93 0.86 8.79
C ASN A 83 13.03 -0.03 9.41
N HIS A 84 13.85 0.54 10.28
CA HIS A 84 14.82 -0.26 11.04
C HIS A 84 14.08 -1.25 11.97
N PRO A 85 14.60 -2.48 12.23
CA PRO A 85 13.95 -3.42 13.15
C PRO A 85 13.59 -2.82 14.52
N ASN A 86 14.40 -1.94 15.08
CA ASN A 86 14.13 -1.26 16.36
C ASN A 86 13.03 -0.18 16.26
N ALA A 87 12.57 0.15 15.07
CA ALA A 87 11.48 1.09 14.83
C ALA A 87 10.11 0.40 14.70
N ARG A 88 10.08 -0.92 14.63
CA ARG A 88 8.85 -1.71 14.46
C ARG A 88 8.27 -2.16 15.79
N PRO A 89 6.93 -2.27 15.90
CA PRO A 89 5.92 -1.81 14.94
C PRO A 89 5.88 -0.29 14.87
N GLN A 90 5.57 0.26 13.69
CA GLN A 90 5.36 1.69 13.50
C GLN A 90 3.94 2.09 13.89
N SER A 91 3.66 3.40 14.05
CA SER A 91 2.32 3.92 14.33
C SER A 91 1.80 4.78 13.19
N GLY A 92 0.49 4.75 12.95
CA GLY A 92 -0.22 5.64 12.03
C GLY A 92 -0.18 5.26 10.55
N LEU A 93 0.55 4.21 10.16
CA LEU A 93 0.75 3.85 8.74
C LEU A 93 -0.55 3.52 7.97
N PRO A 94 -1.55 2.81 8.53
CA PRO A 94 -2.79 2.50 7.80
C PRO A 94 -3.65 3.70 7.45
N HIS A 95 -3.37 4.86 8.06
CA HIS A 95 -4.08 6.11 7.78
C HIS A 95 -3.43 6.92 6.65
N ALA A 96 -2.29 6.46 6.14
CA ALA A 96 -1.68 7.09 4.98
C ALA A 96 -2.49 6.76 3.71
N ASP A 97 -2.71 7.79 2.89
CA ASP A 97 -3.36 7.62 1.58
C ASP A 97 -2.48 6.82 0.63
N MET A 98 -1.16 6.97 0.76
CA MET A 98 -0.17 6.23 0.00
C MET A 98 1.07 5.98 0.83
N MET A 99 1.67 4.80 0.65
CA MET A 99 2.96 4.46 1.23
C MET A 99 4.01 4.29 0.14
N ILE A 100 5.18 4.91 0.30
CA ILE A 100 6.32 4.69 -0.60
C ILE A 100 7.45 4.04 0.17
N GLU A 101 7.98 2.94 -0.35
CA GLU A 101 9.15 2.26 0.20
C GLU A 101 10.35 2.47 -0.71
N LEU A 102 11.45 2.93 -0.15
CA LEU A 102 12.65 3.20 -0.93
C LEU A 102 13.93 2.69 -0.23
N PRO A 103 14.92 2.20 -1.00
CA PRO A 103 16.18 1.71 -0.47
C PRO A 103 16.99 2.82 0.20
N VAL A 104 17.56 2.47 1.34
CA VAL A 104 18.59 3.26 2.02
C VAL A 104 19.81 2.37 2.29
N GLU A 105 20.63 2.66 3.27
CA GLU A 105 21.83 1.89 3.57
C GLU A 105 21.50 0.47 4.08
N GLY A 106 21.42 -0.52 3.19
CA GLY A 106 21.19 -1.94 3.51
C GLY A 106 19.76 -2.33 3.89
N ILE A 107 18.88 -1.36 4.15
CA ILE A 107 17.46 -1.55 4.45
C ILE A 107 16.62 -0.61 3.59
N THR A 108 15.31 -0.52 3.85
CA THR A 108 14.45 0.50 3.26
C THR A 108 14.01 1.55 4.29
N ARG A 109 13.43 2.63 3.82
CA ARG A 109 12.60 3.56 4.58
C ARG A 109 11.28 3.72 3.90
N PHE A 110 10.28 4.10 4.70
CA PHE A 110 8.98 4.45 4.15
C PHE A 110 8.82 5.96 4.05
N VAL A 111 7.92 6.38 3.18
CA VAL A 111 7.31 7.69 3.16
C VAL A 111 5.82 7.46 3.28
N ALA A 112 5.21 7.99 4.34
CA ALA A 112 3.77 8.04 4.47
C ALA A 112 3.28 9.36 3.88
N VAL A 113 2.37 9.28 2.91
CA VAL A 113 1.70 10.44 2.32
C VAL A 113 0.35 10.58 3.00
N MET A 114 0.18 11.65 3.78
CA MET A 114 -1.00 11.90 4.60
C MET A 114 -1.79 13.06 4.00
N HIS A 115 -3.00 12.79 3.52
CA HIS A 115 -3.85 13.80 2.88
C HIS A 115 -5.26 13.81 3.47
N SER A 116 -6.03 12.74 3.30
CA SER A 116 -7.45 12.66 3.67
C SER A 116 -7.70 12.42 5.16
N THR A 117 -6.67 12.06 5.93
CA THR A 117 -6.81 11.69 7.35
C THR A 117 -5.73 12.34 8.20
N ASP A 118 -6.05 12.69 9.44
CA ASP A 118 -5.09 13.13 10.44
C ASP A 118 -4.94 12.11 11.57
N VAL A 119 -3.71 12.00 12.08
CA VAL A 119 -3.35 11.12 13.19
C VAL A 119 -2.54 11.86 14.24
N ALA A 120 -2.82 11.57 15.51
CA ALA A 120 -2.11 12.18 16.64
C ALA A 120 -0.69 11.63 16.82
N GLU A 121 -0.40 10.45 16.25
CA GLU A 121 0.89 9.76 16.42
C GLU A 121 1.28 9.01 15.12
N LEU A 122 2.18 9.61 14.37
CA LEU A 122 2.77 9.02 13.16
C LEU A 122 4.28 8.84 13.34
N GLY A 123 4.78 7.64 13.11
CA GLY A 123 6.22 7.41 13.22
C GLY A 123 6.66 5.97 13.47
N PRO A 124 7.95 5.76 13.80
CA PRO A 124 8.98 6.78 14.07
C PRO A 124 9.42 7.54 12.81
N ILE A 125 9.54 8.86 12.94
CA ILE A 125 10.01 9.73 11.86
C ILE A 125 11.54 9.60 11.73
N ARG A 126 12.04 9.59 10.49
CA ARG A 126 13.45 9.33 10.20
C ARG A 126 14.10 10.38 9.28
N SER A 127 15.43 10.27 9.19
CA SER A 127 16.25 11.23 8.41
C SER A 127 15.99 11.10 6.91
N MET A 128 16.08 12.22 6.21
CA MET A 128 15.94 12.33 4.76
C MET A 128 17.19 11.86 4.00
N ARG A 129 17.03 11.69 2.68
CA ARG A 129 18.04 11.29 1.72
C ARG A 129 18.19 12.31 0.60
N PRO A 130 19.29 12.27 -0.18
CA PRO A 130 19.62 13.32 -1.16
C PRO A 130 18.58 13.58 -2.25
N THR A 131 17.71 12.62 -2.54
CA THR A 131 16.68 12.68 -3.59
C THR A 131 15.26 12.69 -3.04
N ASP A 132 15.08 12.85 -1.73
CA ASP A 132 13.72 12.86 -1.13
C ASP A 132 12.88 14.06 -1.61
N TRP A 133 13.52 15.15 -2.07
CA TRP A 133 12.83 16.29 -2.70
C TRP A 133 12.03 15.86 -3.96
N GLN A 134 12.52 14.86 -4.71
CA GLN A 134 11.79 14.33 -5.87
C GLN A 134 10.50 13.62 -5.46
N VAL A 135 10.48 13.02 -4.27
CA VAL A 135 9.28 12.40 -3.71
C VAL A 135 8.34 13.47 -3.15
N ALA A 136 8.86 14.49 -2.49
CA ALA A 136 8.05 15.60 -1.98
C ALA A 136 7.37 16.37 -3.12
N ALA A 137 8.07 16.61 -4.22
CA ALA A 137 7.55 17.29 -5.41
C ALA A 137 6.35 16.57 -6.04
N LEU A 138 6.29 15.23 -5.98
CA LEU A 138 5.11 14.46 -6.45
C LEU A 138 3.80 14.89 -5.80
N PHE A 139 3.85 15.39 -4.58
CA PHE A 139 2.66 15.66 -3.77
C PHE A 139 2.53 17.14 -3.37
N GLY A 140 3.49 17.98 -3.76
CA GLY A 140 3.49 19.42 -3.46
C GLY A 140 3.59 19.78 -1.97
N GLY A 141 3.69 18.82 -1.06
CA GLY A 141 3.63 19.04 0.37
C GLY A 141 4.99 19.04 1.09
N PRO A 142 5.05 19.52 2.34
CA PRO A 142 6.29 19.57 3.10
C PRO A 142 6.82 18.17 3.44
N LEU A 143 8.15 18.03 3.36
CA LEU A 143 8.87 16.82 3.77
C LEU A 143 9.15 16.84 5.27
N VAL A 144 8.47 15.99 6.01
CA VAL A 144 8.61 15.83 7.46
C VAL A 144 9.67 14.78 7.77
N MET A 145 10.69 15.13 8.56
CA MET A 145 11.85 14.28 8.81
C MET A 145 12.49 14.52 10.18
N SER A 146 13.32 13.60 10.65
CA SER A 146 14.06 13.76 11.91
C SER A 146 15.43 14.45 11.76
N GLY A 147 15.73 14.97 10.56
CA GLY A 147 17.03 15.54 10.22
C GLY A 147 17.72 14.84 9.06
N GLY A 148 19.03 15.02 8.97
CA GLY A 148 19.89 14.48 7.93
C GLY A 148 21.30 15.08 8.04
N GLN A 149 22.21 14.68 7.16
CA GLN A 149 23.48 15.40 7.02
C GLN A 149 23.21 16.80 6.44
N ASP A 150 23.94 17.81 6.86
CA ASP A 150 23.72 19.21 6.46
C ASP A 150 23.67 19.42 4.94
N TRP A 151 24.54 18.72 4.19
CA TRP A 151 24.54 18.80 2.74
C TRP A 151 23.28 18.17 2.11
N VAL A 152 22.71 17.13 2.75
CA VAL A 152 21.45 16.49 2.32
C VAL A 152 20.29 17.45 2.53
N LEU A 153 20.23 18.10 3.72
CA LEU A 153 19.22 19.11 4.02
C LEU A 153 19.32 20.29 3.04
N SER A 154 20.55 20.78 2.81
CA SER A 154 20.80 21.90 1.89
C SER A 154 20.41 21.56 0.45
N ARG A 155 20.74 20.35 -0.01
CA ARG A 155 20.39 19.88 -1.35
C ARG A 155 18.87 19.81 -1.55
N ASN A 156 18.14 19.27 -0.59
CA ASN A 156 16.68 19.17 -0.70
C ASN A 156 16.03 20.56 -0.72
N ARG A 157 16.47 21.51 0.15
CA ARG A 157 16.00 22.90 0.11
C ARG A 157 16.33 23.61 -1.20
N ALA A 158 17.54 23.38 -1.73
CA ALA A 158 17.94 23.99 -3.00
C ALA A 158 17.13 23.51 -4.21
N ASN A 159 16.46 22.34 -4.07
CA ASN A 159 15.53 21.82 -5.05
C ASN A 159 14.04 22.05 -4.67
N GLY A 160 13.77 23.04 -3.83
CA GLY A 160 12.40 23.52 -3.56
C GLY A 160 11.64 22.77 -2.46
N ALA A 161 12.26 21.79 -1.78
CA ALA A 161 11.53 21.09 -0.74
C ALA A 161 11.36 21.92 0.54
N ASP A 162 10.14 22.09 1.00
CA ASP A 162 9.78 22.58 2.32
C ASP A 162 10.07 21.53 3.38
N LEU A 163 10.76 21.91 4.45
CA LEU A 163 11.24 20.95 5.44
C LEU A 163 10.68 21.21 6.83
N ILE A 164 10.10 20.18 7.44
CA ILE A 164 9.69 20.17 8.84
C ILE A 164 10.52 19.13 9.59
N GLY A 165 11.36 19.58 10.51
CA GLY A 165 12.24 18.73 11.32
C GLY A 165 11.68 18.38 12.69
N ASP A 166 12.56 17.92 13.59
CA ASP A 166 12.26 17.76 15.02
C ASP A 166 12.19 19.14 15.68
N VAL A 167 10.99 19.66 15.85
CA VAL A 167 10.72 21.00 16.39
C VAL A 167 10.12 20.97 17.80
N GLY A 168 9.86 19.79 18.33
CA GLY A 168 9.25 19.60 19.65
C GLY A 168 7.72 19.67 19.65
N ARG A 169 7.14 19.43 20.82
CA ARG A 169 5.67 19.43 21.01
C ARG A 169 5.07 20.81 20.72
N PRO A 170 3.83 20.88 20.18
CA PRO A 170 2.94 19.75 19.90
C PRO A 170 3.23 18.99 18.58
N VAL A 171 4.07 19.55 17.70
CA VAL A 171 4.29 19.09 16.31
C VAL A 171 5.01 17.75 16.28
N THR A 172 6.20 17.68 16.91
CA THR A 172 6.98 16.44 17.02
C THR A 172 7.31 16.15 18.49
N PHE A 173 7.49 14.87 18.80
CA PHE A 173 7.83 14.45 20.17
C PHE A 173 8.59 13.11 20.17
N ARG A 174 9.39 12.93 21.21
CA ARG A 174 10.08 11.65 21.42
C ARG A 174 9.36 10.82 22.45
N VAL A 175 9.13 9.52 22.11
CA VAL A 175 8.56 8.56 23.05
C VAL A 175 9.64 7.95 23.93
N GLY A 176 9.27 7.58 25.17
CA GLY A 176 10.21 7.03 26.15
C GLY A 176 10.40 5.51 26.07
N PHE A 177 9.51 4.79 25.40
CA PHE A 177 9.57 3.34 25.26
C PHE A 177 10.53 2.85 24.17
N ARG A 178 11.11 3.79 23.38
CA ARG A 178 12.14 3.54 22.36
C ARG A 178 13.34 4.45 22.55
N SER A 179 14.49 3.98 22.09
CA SER A 179 15.72 4.78 22.12
C SER A 179 15.88 5.59 20.82
N ALA A 180 16.51 6.76 20.92
CA ALA A 180 16.93 7.48 19.73
C ALA A 180 17.91 6.62 18.91
N PRO A 181 17.84 6.67 17.57
CA PRO A 181 17.09 7.58 16.73
C PRO A 181 15.70 7.06 16.29
N HIS A 182 15.18 6.01 16.89
CA HIS A 182 13.96 5.27 16.51
C HIS A 182 12.73 5.71 17.31
N ASN A 183 12.66 6.94 17.80
CA ASN A 183 11.68 7.37 18.79
C ASN A 183 11.05 8.74 18.55
N LEU A 184 11.23 9.35 17.37
CA LEU A 184 10.60 10.61 17.03
C LEU A 184 9.24 10.34 16.34
N TYR A 185 8.19 10.98 16.83
CA TYR A 185 6.83 10.89 16.30
C TYR A 185 6.28 12.30 16.06
N GLY A 186 5.20 12.40 15.29
CA GLY A 186 4.53 13.67 15.02
C GLY A 186 3.02 13.55 14.97
N SER A 187 2.33 14.66 15.28
CA SER A 187 0.90 14.84 15.02
C SER A 187 0.73 15.48 13.64
N THR A 188 -0.03 14.85 12.75
CA THR A 188 -0.22 15.39 11.39
C THR A 188 -1.00 16.69 11.40
N GLU A 189 -1.99 16.85 12.29
CA GLU A 189 -2.72 18.11 12.49
C GLU A 189 -1.76 19.23 12.88
N ALA A 190 -0.96 19.04 13.93
CA ALA A 190 0.00 20.06 14.39
C ALA A 190 1.12 20.32 13.37
N ILE A 191 1.46 19.35 12.53
CA ILE A 191 2.40 19.53 11.41
C ILE A 191 1.78 20.46 10.34
N ARG A 192 0.48 20.31 10.02
CA ARG A 192 -0.23 21.21 9.09
C ARG A 192 -0.30 22.63 9.64
N GLU A 193 -0.70 22.79 10.91
CA GLU A 193 -0.70 24.11 11.57
C GLU A 193 0.68 24.80 11.49
N LEU A 194 1.75 24.05 11.72
CA LEU A 194 3.10 24.60 11.60
C LEU A 194 3.45 24.96 10.14
N ALA A 195 2.97 24.19 9.16
CA ALA A 195 3.17 24.49 7.74
C ALA A 195 2.47 25.80 7.37
N ASP A 196 1.24 26.02 7.86
CA ASP A 196 0.48 27.27 7.72
C ASP A 196 1.22 28.46 8.36
N ASP A 197 1.69 28.29 9.59
CA ASP A 197 2.47 29.32 10.32
C ASP A 197 3.77 29.71 9.57
N ARG A 198 4.32 28.78 8.78
CA ARG A 198 5.52 29.02 7.96
C ARG A 198 5.21 29.58 6.59
N GLY A 199 3.93 29.66 6.21
CA GLY A 199 3.48 30.13 4.91
C GLY A 199 3.85 29.18 3.77
N TYR A 200 3.89 27.87 4.04
CA TYR A 200 4.05 26.85 2.99
C TYR A 200 2.75 26.76 2.18
N ASP A 201 2.88 26.45 0.88
CA ASP A 201 1.72 26.32 0.00
C ASP A 201 0.75 25.25 0.52
N ASP A 202 -0.56 25.48 0.38
CA ASP A 202 -1.64 24.59 0.83
C ASP A 202 -2.36 23.94 -0.35
N ASP A 203 -1.72 23.91 -1.51
CA ASP A 203 -2.29 23.29 -2.70
C ASP A 203 -2.47 21.77 -2.50
N PRO A 204 -3.64 21.24 -2.88
CA PRO A 204 -3.88 19.79 -2.81
C PRO A 204 -2.99 19.03 -3.80
N PRO A 205 -2.63 17.77 -3.49
CA PRO A 205 -1.86 16.94 -4.42
C PRO A 205 -2.69 16.59 -5.64
N GLU A 206 -2.03 16.47 -6.79
CA GLU A 206 -2.61 15.86 -7.99
C GLU A 206 -2.45 14.32 -7.96
N ALA A 207 -3.22 13.63 -8.81
CA ALA A 207 -3.02 12.20 -9.03
C ALA A 207 -1.66 11.97 -9.73
N ILE A 208 -0.87 11.04 -9.21
CA ILE A 208 0.47 10.75 -9.75
C ILE A 208 0.45 9.69 -10.87
N TRP A 209 -0.69 9.14 -11.20
CA TRP A 209 -0.98 8.20 -12.30
C TRP A 209 -2.48 8.16 -12.60
N GLU A 210 -2.85 7.42 -13.66
CA GLU A 210 -4.26 7.20 -14.00
C GLU A 210 -4.82 6.02 -13.19
N PHE A 211 -5.97 6.24 -12.52
CA PHE A 211 -6.72 5.19 -11.84
C PHE A 211 -7.67 4.48 -12.80
N GLY A 212 -7.82 3.17 -12.63
CA GLY A 212 -8.75 2.36 -13.42
C GLY A 212 -8.64 0.87 -13.10
N ASP A 213 -9.40 0.06 -13.78
CA ASP A 213 -9.44 -1.38 -13.51
C ASP A 213 -8.22 -2.10 -14.09
N MET A 214 -7.71 -3.09 -13.37
CA MET A 214 -6.71 -4.02 -13.89
C MET A 214 -7.34 -4.96 -14.94
N PRO A 215 -6.64 -5.30 -16.04
CA PRO A 215 -7.13 -6.25 -17.02
C PRO A 215 -7.46 -7.61 -16.40
N ARG A 216 -8.65 -8.14 -16.69
CA ARG A 216 -9.07 -9.48 -16.18
C ARG A 216 -8.22 -10.64 -16.72
N THR A 217 -7.46 -10.39 -17.78
CA THR A 217 -6.52 -11.31 -18.42
C THR A 217 -5.15 -11.31 -17.77
N ALA A 218 -4.88 -10.40 -16.82
CA ALA A 218 -3.62 -10.33 -16.10
C ALA A 218 -3.31 -11.65 -15.37
N ASP A 219 -2.03 -12.00 -15.31
CA ASP A 219 -1.56 -13.24 -14.68
C ASP A 219 -1.84 -13.25 -13.16
N ARG A 220 -1.93 -14.45 -12.58
CA ARG A 220 -2.13 -14.58 -11.14
C ARG A 220 -0.83 -14.31 -10.39
N ALA A 221 -0.95 -13.61 -9.27
CA ALA A 221 0.15 -13.24 -8.40
C ALA A 221 -0.35 -13.14 -6.95
N ALA A 222 -0.57 -14.29 -6.31
CA ALA A 222 -1.03 -14.32 -4.93
C ALA A 222 0.09 -14.00 -3.93
N ASP A 223 1.30 -14.51 -4.17
CA ASP A 223 2.47 -14.16 -3.36
C ASP A 223 3.43 -13.31 -4.18
N VAL A 224 3.92 -12.21 -3.60
CA VAL A 224 4.87 -11.29 -4.22
C VAL A 224 6.08 -11.12 -3.31
N ARG A 225 7.28 -11.32 -3.86
CA ARG A 225 8.54 -11.23 -3.14
C ARG A 225 9.44 -10.13 -3.71
N LEU A 226 9.86 -9.20 -2.87
CA LEU A 226 10.73 -8.08 -3.20
C LEU A 226 12.03 -8.17 -2.40
N VAL A 227 13.13 -8.52 -3.06
CA VAL A 227 14.46 -8.59 -2.44
C VAL A 227 15.17 -7.24 -2.62
N PHE A 228 15.03 -6.35 -1.65
CA PHE A 228 15.68 -5.01 -1.68
C PHE A 228 17.20 -5.08 -1.44
N SER A 229 17.63 -6.03 -0.62
CA SER A 229 19.04 -6.24 -0.29
C SER A 229 19.23 -7.61 0.38
N ASN A 230 20.48 -7.98 0.66
CA ASN A 230 20.79 -9.17 1.46
C ASN A 230 20.23 -9.12 2.90
N SER A 231 19.82 -7.94 3.36
CA SER A 231 19.34 -7.70 4.73
C SER A 231 17.86 -7.38 4.80
N LEU A 232 17.19 -7.21 3.64
CA LEU A 232 15.79 -6.85 3.62
C LEU A 232 15.05 -7.47 2.43
N VAL A 233 14.11 -8.34 2.78
CA VAL A 233 13.13 -8.95 1.89
C VAL A 233 11.76 -8.55 2.38
N ALA A 234 10.90 -8.09 1.49
CA ALA A 234 9.49 -7.86 1.73
C ALA A 234 8.69 -8.90 0.94
N ASP A 235 7.89 -9.67 1.64
CA ASP A 235 6.95 -10.59 1.03
C ASP A 235 5.53 -10.07 1.27
N TRP A 236 4.66 -10.24 0.27
CA TRP A 236 3.26 -9.86 0.32
C TRP A 236 2.41 -11.03 -0.12
N THR A 237 1.37 -11.36 0.64
CA THR A 237 0.45 -12.46 0.36
C THR A 237 -0.97 -11.95 0.19
N TRP A 238 -1.62 -12.30 -0.92
CA TRP A 238 -3.01 -11.95 -1.21
C TRP A 238 -3.96 -12.76 -0.35
N THR A 239 -4.77 -12.08 0.46
CA THR A 239 -5.73 -12.72 1.38
C THR A 239 -7.10 -12.98 0.77
N GLY A 240 -7.32 -12.54 -0.46
CA GLY A 240 -8.63 -12.51 -1.12
C GLY A 240 -9.28 -11.13 -1.17
N SER A 241 -8.71 -10.15 -0.46
CA SER A 241 -9.19 -8.75 -0.43
C SER A 241 -8.06 -7.72 -0.42
N GLN A 242 -6.88 -8.07 0.09
CA GLN A 242 -5.72 -7.19 0.21
C GLN A 242 -4.44 -8.00 0.29
N TYR A 243 -3.30 -7.38 0.04
CA TYR A 243 -1.98 -7.96 0.29
C TYR A 243 -1.54 -7.67 1.72
N GLU A 244 -1.14 -8.71 2.46
CA GLU A 244 -0.55 -8.61 3.79
C GLU A 244 0.96 -8.77 3.72
N ARG A 245 1.68 -7.96 4.53
CA ARG A 245 3.12 -7.84 4.49
C ARG A 245 3.83 -8.69 5.54
N THR A 246 4.87 -9.41 5.12
CA THR A 246 5.96 -9.85 6.01
C THR A 246 7.27 -9.14 5.66
N THR A 247 8.18 -9.07 6.60
CA THR A 247 9.53 -8.57 6.36
C THR A 247 10.55 -9.54 6.95
N ASN A 248 11.42 -10.06 6.09
CA ASN A 248 12.37 -11.12 6.45
C ASN A 248 11.68 -12.35 7.07
N GLY A 249 10.51 -12.72 6.55
CA GLY A 249 9.71 -13.88 7.01
C GLY A 249 8.97 -13.68 8.34
N VAL A 250 8.89 -12.44 8.85
CA VAL A 250 8.13 -12.09 10.06
C VAL A 250 7.01 -11.13 9.68
N GLU A 251 5.81 -11.35 10.20
CA GLU A 251 4.69 -10.41 10.02
C GLU A 251 5.13 -8.99 10.33
N HIS A 252 4.85 -8.07 9.41
CA HIS A 252 5.15 -6.66 9.62
C HIS A 252 3.93 -5.97 10.18
N GLN A 253 3.94 -5.73 11.48
CA GLN A 253 2.82 -5.12 12.19
C GLN A 253 3.02 -3.61 12.35
N TRP A 254 1.91 -2.89 12.42
CA TRP A 254 1.81 -1.54 12.96
C TRP A 254 1.10 -1.59 14.32
N VAL A 255 1.17 -0.52 15.09
CA VAL A 255 0.52 -0.39 16.40
C VAL A 255 -0.24 0.92 16.45
N ASP A 256 -1.46 0.90 16.99
CA ASP A 256 -2.20 2.11 17.28
C ASP A 256 -1.79 2.72 18.63
N ARG A 257 -2.47 3.77 19.02
CA ARG A 257 -2.21 4.49 20.26
C ARG A 257 -2.67 3.72 21.50
N GLU A 258 -3.64 2.87 21.35
CA GLU A 258 -4.23 2.00 22.38
C GLU A 258 -3.38 0.75 22.61
N GLY A 259 -2.43 0.46 21.72
CA GLY A 259 -1.51 -0.68 21.77
C GLY A 259 -2.00 -1.90 21.02
N GLU A 260 -3.10 -1.78 20.27
CA GLU A 260 -3.57 -2.83 19.38
C GLU A 260 -2.68 -2.89 18.11
N THR A 261 -2.43 -4.10 17.65
CA THR A 261 -1.55 -4.32 16.51
C THR A 261 -2.27 -5.06 15.38
N GLU A 262 -1.98 -4.65 14.14
CA GLU A 262 -2.45 -5.33 12.94
C GLU A 262 -1.30 -5.51 11.95
N ILE A 263 -1.46 -6.43 11.00
CA ILE A 263 -0.49 -6.62 9.91
C ILE A 263 -0.63 -5.48 8.93
N ILE A 264 0.50 -4.92 8.48
CA ILE A 264 0.53 -3.93 7.40
C ILE A 264 -0.05 -4.58 6.14
N ASN A 265 -1.01 -3.92 5.54
CA ASN A 265 -1.69 -4.37 4.34
C ASN A 265 -1.85 -3.25 3.30
N SER A 266 -2.14 -3.64 2.07
CA SER A 266 -2.39 -2.73 0.94
C SER A 266 -3.31 -3.38 -0.07
N ASP A 267 -4.16 -2.59 -0.72
CA ASP A 267 -5.06 -3.07 -1.77
C ASP A 267 -4.29 -3.28 -3.08
N VAL A 268 -3.33 -2.39 -3.34
CA VAL A 268 -2.54 -2.36 -4.57
C VAL A 268 -1.05 -2.19 -4.24
N LEU A 269 -0.21 -2.99 -4.90
CA LEU A 269 1.24 -2.82 -4.87
C LEU A 269 1.71 -2.31 -6.23
N VAL A 270 2.43 -1.19 -6.25
CA VAL A 270 3.08 -0.67 -7.46
C VAL A 270 4.59 -0.76 -7.26
N VAL A 271 5.26 -1.54 -8.09
CA VAL A 271 6.71 -1.73 -8.01
C VAL A 271 7.35 -1.04 -9.21
N LEU A 272 8.16 -0.01 -8.95
CA LEU A 272 8.83 0.79 -9.96
C LEU A 272 10.34 0.55 -9.83
N GLN A 273 10.95 -0.06 -10.87
CA GLN A 273 12.38 -0.34 -10.86
C GLN A 273 13.17 0.94 -11.09
N MET A 274 14.01 1.32 -10.12
CA MET A 274 14.74 2.59 -10.13
C MET A 274 16.23 2.40 -9.87
N ARG A 275 17.04 3.26 -10.47
CA ARG A 275 18.47 3.31 -10.18
C ARG A 275 18.71 3.80 -8.77
N THR A 276 19.53 3.06 -8.02
CA THR A 276 20.03 3.48 -6.72
C THR A 276 21.54 3.71 -6.80
N TYR A 277 22.03 4.76 -6.13
CA TYR A 277 23.45 5.11 -6.15
C TYR A 277 23.87 5.74 -4.81
N LEU A 278 25.19 5.84 -4.62
CA LEU A 278 25.75 6.62 -3.53
C LEU A 278 25.98 8.04 -4.05
N ALA A 279 25.27 9.00 -3.47
CA ALA A 279 25.44 10.40 -3.85
C ALA A 279 26.74 10.95 -3.24
N ASP A 280 27.50 11.65 -4.07
CA ASP A 280 28.76 12.28 -3.67
C ASP A 280 28.48 13.48 -2.76
N PRO A 281 29.03 13.47 -1.53
CA PRO A 281 28.93 14.60 -0.63
C PRO A 281 29.95 15.69 -1.00
N PRO A 282 29.72 16.94 -0.57
CA PRO A 282 30.78 17.96 -0.55
C PRO A 282 31.91 17.54 0.41
N PRO A 283 33.09 18.18 0.35
CA PRO A 283 34.21 17.91 1.25
C PRO A 283 33.77 17.93 2.73
N GLY A 284 34.06 16.84 3.46
CA GLY A 284 33.70 16.67 4.86
C GLY A 284 32.32 16.02 5.10
N GLY A 285 31.51 15.80 4.05
CA GLY A 285 30.26 15.04 4.15
C GLY A 285 30.45 13.52 4.03
N GLY A 286 29.56 12.76 4.59
CA GLY A 286 29.47 11.31 4.38
C GLY A 286 28.60 11.00 3.16
N VAL A 287 28.93 9.92 2.43
CA VAL A 287 28.10 9.41 1.34
C VAL A 287 26.69 9.04 1.86
N ALA A 288 25.68 9.21 1.04
CA ALA A 288 24.33 8.79 1.34
C ALA A 288 23.68 8.14 0.11
N ARG A 289 22.88 7.10 0.34
CA ARG A 289 22.16 6.45 -0.76
C ARG A 289 21.08 7.37 -1.29
N ALA A 290 20.94 7.38 -2.60
CA ALA A 290 19.94 8.11 -3.35
C ALA A 290 19.20 7.15 -4.28
N VAL A 291 17.95 7.48 -4.58
CA VAL A 291 17.10 6.77 -5.55
C VAL A 291 16.72 7.77 -6.63
N GLU A 292 16.88 7.40 -7.88
CA GLU A 292 16.53 8.25 -9.01
C GLU A 292 15.11 7.93 -9.46
N SER A 293 14.17 8.80 -9.12
CA SER A 293 12.75 8.65 -9.44
C SER A 293 12.29 9.52 -10.62
N ILE A 294 13.23 10.12 -11.34
CA ILE A 294 13.04 10.82 -12.62
C ILE A 294 13.72 9.99 -13.69
N GLY A 295 13.06 9.75 -14.83
CA GLY A 295 13.54 8.90 -15.91
C GLY A 295 12.56 7.83 -16.29
N GLU A 296 13.03 6.61 -16.48
CA GLU A 296 12.22 5.47 -16.93
C GLU A 296 12.71 4.14 -16.34
N GLY A 297 11.86 3.12 -16.33
CA GLY A 297 12.22 1.78 -15.87
C GLY A 297 11.06 0.79 -15.99
N ALA A 298 11.27 -0.44 -15.54
CA ALA A 298 10.22 -1.45 -15.50
C ALA A 298 9.23 -1.15 -14.37
N ALA A 299 7.97 -1.52 -14.60
CA ALA A 299 6.86 -1.35 -13.67
C ALA A 299 6.03 -2.62 -13.54
N TRP A 300 5.55 -2.90 -12.35
CA TRP A 300 4.61 -3.97 -12.03
C TRP A 300 3.50 -3.42 -11.14
N ILE A 301 2.26 -3.77 -11.46
CA ILE A 301 1.09 -3.45 -10.63
C ILE A 301 0.49 -4.77 -10.17
N PHE A 302 0.40 -4.97 -8.86
CA PHE A 302 -0.24 -6.13 -8.24
C PHE A 302 -1.53 -5.68 -7.56
N ALA A 303 -2.65 -6.27 -7.95
CA ALA A 303 -3.96 -6.05 -7.33
C ALA A 303 -4.86 -7.27 -7.61
N ASP A 304 -5.84 -7.51 -6.77
CA ASP A 304 -6.79 -8.63 -6.91
C ASP A 304 -6.13 -10.01 -7.09
N GLY A 305 -4.94 -10.22 -6.48
CA GLY A 305 -4.15 -11.43 -6.64
C GLY A 305 -3.63 -11.65 -8.07
N ARG A 306 -3.38 -10.56 -8.81
CA ARG A 306 -2.92 -10.54 -10.21
C ARG A 306 -1.79 -9.55 -10.39
N VAL A 307 -1.10 -9.65 -11.53
CA VAL A 307 -0.03 -8.74 -11.93
C VAL A 307 -0.20 -8.25 -13.35
N SER A 308 0.05 -6.95 -13.57
CA SER A 308 0.30 -6.34 -14.89
C SER A 308 1.75 -5.85 -14.92
N GLU A 309 2.43 -6.09 -16.04
CA GLU A 309 3.83 -5.74 -16.25
C GLU A 309 3.97 -4.71 -17.36
N GLY A 310 4.93 -3.79 -17.21
CA GLY A 310 5.20 -2.76 -18.21
C GLY A 310 6.37 -1.88 -17.82
N THR A 311 6.26 -0.61 -18.14
CA THR A 311 7.27 0.41 -17.90
C THR A 311 6.66 1.64 -17.24
N TRP A 312 7.49 2.38 -16.52
CA TRP A 312 7.17 3.71 -16.05
C TRP A 312 8.06 4.75 -16.71
N SER A 313 7.53 5.95 -16.92
CA SER A 313 8.31 7.14 -17.26
C SER A 313 7.90 8.32 -16.36
N ARG A 314 8.85 9.20 -16.08
CA ARG A 314 8.68 10.43 -15.34
C ARG A 314 9.71 11.44 -15.80
N PRO A 315 9.32 12.46 -16.59
CA PRO A 315 10.29 13.35 -17.26
C PRO A 315 10.98 14.34 -16.31
N ASP A 316 10.30 14.76 -15.23
CA ASP A 316 10.80 15.71 -14.26
C ASP A 316 10.19 15.49 -12.86
N ALA A 317 10.54 16.35 -11.90
CA ALA A 317 10.11 16.20 -10.52
C ALA A 317 8.64 16.61 -10.27
N ASP A 318 8.07 17.44 -11.11
CA ASP A 318 6.72 17.97 -10.98
C ASP A 318 5.68 17.09 -11.70
N SER A 319 6.16 16.15 -12.52
CA SER A 319 5.32 15.19 -13.24
C SER A 319 5.02 13.95 -12.37
N GLY A 320 3.82 13.36 -12.55
CA GLY A 320 3.49 12.02 -12.08
C GLY A 320 4.18 10.92 -12.88
N PHE A 321 3.78 9.68 -12.67
CA PHE A 321 4.28 8.52 -13.42
C PHE A 321 3.34 8.18 -14.56
N GLU A 322 3.86 8.09 -15.77
CA GLU A 322 3.19 7.45 -16.89
C GLU A 322 3.53 5.96 -16.86
N LEU A 323 2.51 5.11 -16.83
CA LEU A 323 2.66 3.65 -16.79
C LEU A 323 2.12 3.08 -18.09
N SER A 324 2.92 2.27 -18.80
CA SER A 324 2.55 1.69 -20.09
C SER A 324 2.89 0.20 -20.15
N ASP A 325 2.04 -0.58 -20.77
CA ASP A 325 2.29 -1.99 -21.07
C ASP A 325 3.22 -2.17 -22.28
N ALA A 326 3.43 -3.43 -22.70
CA ALA A 326 4.32 -3.78 -23.80
C ALA A 326 3.83 -3.27 -25.17
N ASP A 327 2.53 -3.01 -25.33
CA ASP A 327 1.91 -2.49 -26.56
C ASP A 327 1.89 -0.96 -26.56
N GLY A 328 2.27 -0.33 -25.45
CA GLY A 328 2.28 1.13 -25.25
C GLY A 328 0.93 1.69 -24.77
N ASP A 329 0.00 0.82 -24.39
CA ASP A 329 -1.27 1.23 -23.81
C ASP A 329 -1.10 1.59 -22.33
N THR A 330 -1.90 2.54 -21.83
CA THR A 330 -1.83 2.97 -20.43
C THR A 330 -2.16 1.82 -19.47
N MET A 331 -1.27 1.59 -18.50
CA MET A 331 -1.54 0.71 -17.37
C MET A 331 -2.20 1.52 -16.25
N HIS A 332 -3.45 1.22 -15.95
CA HIS A 332 -4.19 1.87 -14.88
C HIS A 332 -3.87 1.23 -13.52
N VAL A 333 -3.79 2.08 -12.48
CA VAL A 333 -3.65 1.63 -11.09
C VAL A 333 -5.06 1.49 -10.49
N PRO A 334 -5.44 0.32 -9.96
CA PRO A 334 -6.73 0.18 -9.29
C PRO A 334 -6.89 1.12 -8.09
N ALA A 335 -8.12 1.61 -7.91
CA ALA A 335 -8.44 2.43 -6.75
C ALA A 335 -8.28 1.61 -5.45
N GLY A 336 -7.65 2.20 -4.44
CA GLY A 336 -7.33 1.53 -3.18
C GLY A 336 -6.18 2.22 -2.46
N ARG A 337 -5.82 1.71 -1.28
CA ARG A 337 -4.57 2.12 -0.62
C ARG A 337 -3.41 1.50 -1.38
N VAL A 338 -2.49 2.36 -1.82
CA VAL A 338 -1.38 1.94 -2.66
C VAL A 338 -0.07 1.91 -1.87
N TRP A 339 0.64 0.79 -2.00
CA TRP A 339 2.02 0.66 -1.55
C TRP A 339 2.95 0.70 -2.76
N VAL A 340 3.72 1.77 -2.87
CA VAL A 340 4.69 1.98 -3.96
C VAL A 340 6.07 1.52 -3.49
N SER A 341 6.71 0.64 -4.25
CA SER A 341 8.08 0.20 -4.00
C SER A 341 9.03 0.75 -5.05
N PHE A 342 9.92 1.66 -4.67
CA PHE A 342 11.05 2.07 -5.50
C PHE A 342 12.11 0.96 -5.45
N PHE A 343 12.03 0.04 -6.40
CA PHE A 343 12.78 -1.20 -6.37
C PHE A 343 14.14 -1.05 -7.09
N PRO A 344 15.27 -1.52 -6.52
CA PRO A 344 16.57 -1.31 -7.12
C PRO A 344 16.72 -1.99 -8.48
N THR A 345 17.33 -1.31 -9.45
CA THR A 345 17.80 -1.95 -10.69
C THR A 345 18.78 -3.08 -10.38
N GLY A 346 18.63 -4.22 -11.06
CA GLY A 346 19.41 -5.44 -10.82
C GLY A 346 18.66 -6.54 -10.09
N GLY A 347 17.45 -6.24 -9.56
CA GLY A 347 16.47 -7.22 -9.12
C GLY A 347 15.18 -7.12 -9.94
N THR A 348 14.40 -8.18 -9.95
CA THR A 348 13.00 -8.22 -10.43
C THR A 348 12.11 -8.74 -9.31
N PRO A 349 10.86 -8.28 -9.20
CA PRO A 349 9.90 -8.93 -8.33
C PRO A 349 9.75 -10.41 -8.70
N GLU A 350 9.59 -11.25 -7.70
CA GLU A 350 9.22 -12.66 -7.88
C GLU A 350 7.77 -12.82 -7.42
N TRP A 351 6.98 -13.65 -8.11
CA TRP A 351 5.61 -13.93 -7.68
C TRP A 351 5.19 -15.35 -8.02
N THR A 352 4.17 -15.82 -7.28
CA THR A 352 3.50 -17.11 -7.54
C THR A 352 1.99 -16.90 -7.65
N PRO A 353 1.29 -17.79 -8.42
CA PRO A 353 -0.15 -17.72 -8.58
C PRO A 353 -0.95 -17.88 -7.31
#